data_03ef689568fc68be4aa270145dc18ff3
#
_entry.id   03ef689568fc68be4aa270145dc18ff3
#
_cell.length_a   1.000
_cell.length_b   1.000
_cell.length_c   1.000
_cell.angle_alpha   90.00
_cell.angle_beta   90.00
_cell.angle_gamma   90.00
#
_symmetry.space_group_name_H-M   'P 1'
#
loop_
_entity.id
_entity.type
_entity.pdbx_description
1 polymer ?
#
loop_
_entity_poly.entity_id
_entity_poly.type
_entity_poly.pdbx_seq_one_letter_code
_entity_poly.pdbx_strand_id
1 'polypeptide(L)'
;MNDCTCKGFQYQEDTSSCYPKASLFSGRTYPTNDARTIYLKLPARVNVSNTISPHSDVFDPAPPHLDCNQMSTPPILEAHNTNVEEPMWLYFYGFIAAFFVVEVSFIAFTWFFVLRRELRPSEVWATEEGYKVMTSHFRRYSYRELVKATMNFKVELGRGSSGVVYKGVLEDERPVALKKLKHISRGKEEFQAELSVIARIYHMNLVRIWGFCSEGSHRLLVCEYVENGSLASILFSDNILLDWKQRFNIALGVAKGLAYLHHECLEWVIHCDVKPENILLDTNFEPKITDFGLAKLLNRGGSNQNTSHVRGTTGYIAPEWISGRPITSKVDVYSYGVVLLELLSGSRVLELTVSSDAEVHTVLSKLVTMLADKLEGNDDSWIDEFVDCKLGGQFSYVQARTLIKLVVSCLEEDTRKRSTMESVVQTLLSSDEDDK
;
A
#
# COMPACT_ATOMS: atom_id res chain seq x y z
N MET A 1 20.03 -5.31 26.70
CA MET A 1 18.62 -5.65 26.90
C MET A 1 17.84 -4.59 27.73
N ASN A 2 18.17 -3.32 27.56
CA ASN A 2 17.49 -2.23 28.28
C ASN A 2 16.30 -1.60 27.53
N ASP A 3 15.94 -2.14 26.37
CA ASP A 3 14.80 -1.68 25.62
C ASP A 3 13.50 -2.34 26.16
N CYS A 4 12.59 -1.51 26.66
CA CYS A 4 11.31 -1.96 27.20
C CYS A 4 10.41 -2.64 26.19
N THR A 5 10.63 -2.44 24.88
CA THR A 5 9.85 -3.05 23.79
C THR A 5 10.32 -4.44 23.39
N CYS A 6 11.54 -4.81 23.74
CA CYS A 6 12.12 -6.10 23.40
C CYS A 6 11.52 -7.22 24.28
N LYS A 7 10.83 -8.19 23.67
CA LYS A 7 10.25 -9.38 24.33
C LYS A 7 11.20 -10.58 24.35
N GLY A 8 12.19 -10.60 23.51
CA GLY A 8 13.18 -11.66 23.41
C GLY A 8 14.22 -11.35 22.33
N PHE A 9 15.20 -12.20 22.17
CA PHE A 9 16.16 -12.12 21.07
C PHE A 9 16.50 -13.51 20.54
N GLN A 10 16.91 -13.56 19.28
CA GLN A 10 17.41 -14.75 18.62
C GLN A 10 18.91 -14.59 18.43
N TYR A 11 19.70 -15.56 18.86
CA TYR A 11 21.14 -15.61 18.65
C TYR A 11 21.46 -16.63 17.55
N GLN A 12 22.31 -16.24 16.63
CA GLN A 12 22.81 -17.09 15.54
C GLN A 12 24.33 -17.29 15.74
N GLU A 13 24.75 -18.51 15.99
CA GLU A 13 26.14 -18.83 16.35
C GLU A 13 27.10 -18.59 15.19
N ASP A 14 26.71 -18.91 13.95
CA ASP A 14 27.56 -18.80 12.77
C ASP A 14 28.02 -17.36 12.47
N THR A 15 27.22 -16.37 12.82
CA THR A 15 27.49 -14.95 12.59
C THR A 15 27.76 -14.17 13.86
N SER A 16 27.68 -14.82 15.03
CA SER A 16 27.76 -14.20 16.37
C SER A 16 26.82 -12.97 16.52
N SER A 17 25.68 -13.01 15.86
CA SER A 17 24.76 -11.88 15.77
C SER A 17 23.50 -12.08 16.61
N CYS A 18 23.02 -11.00 17.27
CA CYS A 18 21.79 -10.98 18.06
C CYS A 18 20.72 -10.15 17.37
N TYR A 19 19.52 -10.72 17.23
CA TYR A 19 18.36 -10.06 16.62
C TYR A 19 17.26 -9.85 17.66
N PRO A 20 16.94 -8.60 18.07
CA PRO A 20 15.85 -8.35 19.01
C PRO A 20 14.50 -8.65 18.40
N LYS A 21 13.57 -9.20 19.20
CA LYS A 21 12.19 -9.52 18.81
C LYS A 21 11.20 -8.72 19.65
N ALA A 22 10.43 -7.85 19.03
CA ALA A 22 9.37 -7.07 19.68
C ALA A 22 8.08 -7.87 19.85
N SER A 23 7.83 -8.87 19.00
CA SER A 23 6.69 -9.79 19.09
C SER A 23 7.13 -11.23 18.82
N LEU A 24 6.53 -12.17 19.55
CA LEU A 24 6.73 -13.61 19.41
C LEU A 24 5.43 -14.19 18.86
N PHE A 25 5.50 -14.71 17.64
CA PHE A 25 4.40 -15.48 17.04
C PHE A 25 4.70 -16.97 17.18
N SER A 26 3.69 -17.78 17.46
CA SER A 26 3.77 -19.23 17.40
C SER A 26 3.92 -19.66 15.94
N GLY A 27 5.15 -19.70 15.44
CA GLY A 27 5.48 -20.20 14.12
C GLY A 27 5.66 -21.72 14.12
N ARG A 28 5.27 -22.41 13.04
CA ARG A 28 5.66 -23.79 12.80
C ARG A 28 7.18 -23.86 12.72
N THR A 29 7.78 -24.72 13.53
CA THR A 29 9.18 -25.09 13.41
C THR A 29 9.36 -25.95 12.15
N TYR A 30 10.07 -25.43 11.17
CA TYR A 30 10.63 -26.27 10.11
C TYR A 30 11.97 -26.85 10.61
N PRO A 31 12.23 -28.15 10.41
CA PRO A 31 13.53 -28.73 10.74
C PRO A 31 14.56 -28.21 9.72
N THR A 32 15.22 -27.13 10.06
CA THR A 32 16.44 -26.69 9.39
C THR A 32 17.61 -26.93 10.35
N ASN A 33 18.73 -27.47 9.84
CA ASN A 33 19.95 -27.76 10.59
C ASN A 33 20.69 -26.51 11.13
N ASP A 34 20.00 -25.40 11.24
CA ASP A 34 20.54 -24.16 11.81
C ASP A 34 20.31 -24.13 13.32
N ALA A 35 21.36 -24.23 14.09
CA ALA A 35 21.36 -24.06 15.54
C ALA A 35 21.04 -22.61 15.93
N ARG A 36 19.77 -22.26 16.02
CA ARG A 36 19.29 -20.93 16.44
C ARG A 36 18.68 -21.03 17.82
N THR A 37 19.27 -20.34 18.79
CA THR A 37 18.73 -20.28 20.16
C THR A 37 17.91 -19.01 20.34
N ILE A 38 16.67 -19.16 20.86
CA ILE A 38 15.77 -18.05 21.18
C ILE A 38 15.77 -17.83 22.68
N TYR A 39 16.09 -16.63 23.11
CA TYR A 39 16.05 -16.21 24.52
C TYR A 39 14.82 -15.33 24.76
N LEU A 40 14.02 -15.69 25.78
CA LEU A 40 12.81 -14.95 26.15
C LEU A 40 13.10 -14.05 27.36
N LYS A 41 12.58 -12.82 27.32
CA LYS A 41 12.60 -11.91 28.45
C LYS A 41 11.37 -12.22 29.32
N LEU A 42 11.59 -12.83 30.48
CA LEU A 42 10.54 -13.14 31.43
C LEU A 42 10.48 -12.08 32.55
N PRO A 43 9.27 -11.80 33.12
CA PRO A 43 9.17 -10.98 34.31
C PRO A 43 9.90 -11.61 35.50
N ALA A 44 10.49 -10.81 36.37
CA ALA A 44 11.34 -11.24 37.48
C ALA A 44 10.65 -12.15 38.53
N ARG A 45 9.36 -12.43 38.41
CA ARG A 45 8.55 -13.28 39.34
C ARG A 45 8.24 -14.68 38.81
N VAL A 46 8.75 -15.08 37.65
CA VAL A 46 8.52 -16.43 37.11
C VAL A 46 9.68 -17.32 37.48
N ASN A 47 9.47 -18.19 38.51
CA ASN A 47 10.37 -19.28 38.81
C ASN A 47 10.24 -20.37 37.74
N VAL A 48 11.24 -20.48 36.89
CA VAL A 48 11.36 -21.60 35.96
C VAL A 48 12.06 -22.73 36.70
N SER A 49 11.30 -23.72 37.19
CA SER A 49 11.87 -24.98 37.68
C SER A 49 12.48 -25.73 36.49
N ASN A 50 13.80 -25.89 36.53
CA ASN A 50 14.55 -26.71 35.59
C ASN A 50 14.11 -28.17 35.72
N THR A 51 13.27 -28.66 34.82
CA THR A 51 13.07 -30.08 34.56
C THR A 51 13.47 -30.39 33.14
N ILE A 52 14.76 -30.48 32.93
CA ILE A 52 15.33 -31.19 31.79
C ILE A 52 16.38 -32.13 32.37
N SER A 53 16.02 -33.41 32.52
CA SER A 53 16.96 -34.50 32.72
C SER A 53 17.43 -35.01 31.35
N PRO A 54 18.72 -35.16 31.15
CA PRO A 54 19.22 -35.82 29.94
C PRO A 54 19.09 -37.35 30.11
N HIS A 55 18.58 -38.00 29.09
CA HIS A 55 18.68 -39.43 28.89
C HIS A 55 20.15 -39.89 28.85
N SER A 56 20.47 -40.86 29.65
CA SER A 56 21.57 -41.80 29.38
C SER A 56 21.15 -43.18 29.88
N ASP A 57 21.17 -44.13 28.95
CA ASP A 57 20.97 -45.54 29.12
C ASP A 57 22.00 -46.11 30.12
N VAL A 58 21.59 -47.10 30.92
CA VAL A 58 22.33 -48.35 31.25
C VAL A 58 21.51 -49.23 32.23
N PHE A 59 21.16 -50.46 31.71
CA PHE A 59 21.07 -51.79 32.34
C PHE A 59 20.33 -52.04 33.66
N ASP A 60 19.38 -53.03 33.49
CA ASP A 60 18.77 -53.98 34.43
C ASP A 60 19.70 -54.56 35.50
N PRO A 61 19.23 -55.04 36.68
CA PRO A 61 18.59 -56.35 36.75
C PRO A 61 17.41 -56.52 37.73
N ALA A 62 16.74 -57.64 37.56
CA ALA A 62 15.50 -58.15 38.05
C ALA A 62 15.42 -58.48 39.59
N PRO A 63 14.28 -59.02 40.07
CA PRO A 63 13.68 -58.70 41.37
C PRO A 63 13.97 -59.77 42.44
N PRO A 64 13.46 -59.63 43.66
CA PRO A 64 13.07 -60.79 44.41
C PRO A 64 11.57 -60.79 44.86
N HIS A 65 11.03 -61.98 44.76
CA HIS A 65 9.83 -62.52 45.38
C HIS A 65 9.73 -62.25 46.86
N LEU A 66 8.47 -62.15 47.35
CA LEU A 66 8.01 -62.57 48.62
C LEU A 66 6.48 -62.56 48.62
N ASP A 67 5.97 -63.59 48.68
CA ASP A 67 5.28 -64.72 49.32
C ASP A 67 4.05 -64.37 50.15
N CYS A 68 2.96 -65.09 49.78
CA CYS A 68 1.68 -65.11 50.50
C CYS A 68 1.81 -65.91 51.76
N ASN A 69 1.13 -65.56 52.82
CA ASN A 69 0.21 -66.41 53.55
C ASN A 69 -0.17 -65.86 54.94
N GLN A 70 -1.38 -66.14 55.28
CA GLN A 70 -2.10 -66.49 56.48
C GLN A 70 -3.15 -65.47 56.95
N MET A 71 -4.38 -65.81 56.62
CA MET A 71 -5.35 -66.56 57.39
C MET A 71 -5.75 -65.92 58.75
N SER A 72 -6.99 -65.44 58.79
CA SER A 72 -8.00 -65.90 59.81
C SER A 72 -9.35 -65.14 59.66
N THR A 73 -10.39 -65.91 59.45
CA THR A 73 -11.80 -65.57 59.72
C THR A 73 -12.08 -65.96 61.16
N PRO A 74 -13.23 -65.71 61.87
CA PRO A 74 -14.54 -65.14 61.55
C PRO A 74 -15.08 -64.18 62.67
N PRO A 75 -16.38 -64.02 63.03
CA PRO A 75 -17.63 -64.64 62.57
C PRO A 75 -18.76 -63.64 62.12
N ILE A 76 -19.76 -64.23 61.56
CA ILE A 76 -21.08 -63.81 61.13
C ILE A 76 -21.91 -63.08 62.22
N LEU A 77 -22.51 -61.97 61.83
CA LEU A 77 -23.77 -61.46 62.35
C LEU A 77 -24.64 -60.99 61.20
N GLU A 78 -25.74 -61.76 61.02
CA GLU A 78 -26.82 -61.41 60.10
C GLU A 78 -27.51 -60.12 60.58
N ALA A 79 -27.57 -59.15 59.68
CA ALA A 79 -28.54 -58.07 59.74
C ALA A 79 -29.26 -57.99 58.39
N HIS A 80 -30.47 -58.41 58.41
CA HIS A 80 -31.40 -58.28 57.31
C HIS A 80 -31.61 -56.81 57.01
N ASN A 81 -31.11 -56.35 55.86
CA ASN A 81 -31.46 -55.06 55.37
C ASN A 81 -31.84 -55.19 53.87
N THR A 82 -33.13 -55.07 53.64
CA THR A 82 -33.72 -55.04 52.31
C THR A 82 -33.39 -53.69 51.67
N ASN A 83 -32.21 -53.59 51.04
CA ASN A 83 -31.92 -52.50 50.13
C ASN A 83 -32.28 -52.95 48.75
N VAL A 84 -33.29 -52.30 48.20
CA VAL A 84 -33.56 -52.31 46.73
C VAL A 84 -32.33 -51.75 46.11
N GLU A 85 -31.48 -52.59 45.52
CA GLU A 85 -30.38 -52.15 44.67
C GLU A 85 -31.00 -51.51 43.42
N GLU A 86 -31.11 -50.20 43.44
CA GLU A 86 -31.29 -49.47 42.18
C GLU A 86 -30.10 -49.81 41.26
N PRO A 87 -30.35 -50.30 40.04
CA PRO A 87 -29.28 -50.78 39.15
C PRO A 87 -28.36 -49.63 38.78
N MET A 88 -27.14 -49.60 39.30
CA MET A 88 -26.10 -48.60 39.13
C MET A 88 -25.79 -48.31 37.62
N TRP A 89 -26.10 -49.22 36.74
CA TRP A 89 -25.99 -49.07 35.31
C TRP A 89 -27.00 -48.04 34.73
N LEU A 90 -28.11 -47.76 35.40
CA LEU A 90 -29.06 -46.71 34.99
C LEU A 90 -28.45 -45.31 35.14
N TYR A 91 -27.70 -45.08 36.23
CA TYR A 91 -26.95 -43.84 36.44
C TYR A 91 -25.79 -43.70 35.43
N PHE A 92 -25.15 -44.83 35.06
CA PHE A 92 -24.10 -44.86 34.07
C PHE A 92 -24.64 -44.48 32.66
N TYR A 93 -25.77 -45.03 32.22
CA TYR A 93 -26.42 -44.64 30.98
C TYR A 93 -26.94 -43.22 31.03
N GLY A 94 -27.46 -42.76 32.15
CA GLY A 94 -27.84 -41.35 32.36
C GLY A 94 -26.66 -40.40 32.21
N PHE A 95 -25.50 -40.77 32.76
CA PHE A 95 -24.28 -39.98 32.63
C PHE A 95 -23.78 -39.93 31.18
N ILE A 96 -23.75 -41.06 30.45
CA ILE A 96 -23.35 -41.10 29.04
C ILE A 96 -24.32 -40.28 28.19
N ALA A 97 -25.62 -40.38 28.41
CA ALA A 97 -26.62 -39.60 27.69
C ALA A 97 -26.44 -38.07 27.93
N ALA A 98 -26.21 -37.68 29.19
CA ALA A 98 -25.96 -36.28 29.54
C ALA A 98 -24.68 -35.76 28.87
N PHE A 99 -23.60 -36.56 28.87
CA PHE A 99 -22.34 -36.20 28.21
C PHE A 99 -22.52 -36.03 26.70
N PHE A 100 -23.27 -36.95 26.06
CA PHE A 100 -23.57 -36.85 24.61
C PHE A 100 -24.39 -35.60 24.27
N VAL A 101 -25.37 -35.24 25.09
CA VAL A 101 -26.16 -34.02 24.93
C VAL A 101 -25.28 -32.76 25.02
N VAL A 102 -24.33 -32.71 25.95
CA VAL A 102 -23.41 -31.60 26.11
C VAL A 102 -22.48 -31.49 24.87
N GLU A 103 -21.96 -32.64 24.41
CA GLU A 103 -21.06 -32.68 23.25
C GLU A 103 -21.77 -32.24 21.94
N VAL A 104 -22.99 -32.75 21.70
CA VAL A 104 -23.82 -32.34 20.56
C VAL A 104 -24.19 -30.84 20.63
N SER A 105 -24.50 -30.36 21.85
CA SER A 105 -24.81 -28.94 22.06
C SER A 105 -23.57 -28.05 21.77
N PHE A 106 -22.39 -28.49 22.17
CA PHE A 106 -21.13 -27.79 21.92
C PHE A 106 -20.80 -27.79 20.40
N ILE A 107 -20.97 -28.90 19.71
CA ILE A 107 -20.80 -29.00 18.25
C ILE A 107 -21.82 -28.11 17.55
N ALA A 108 -23.08 -28.13 17.93
CA ALA A 108 -24.11 -27.27 17.34
C ALA A 108 -23.84 -25.79 17.60
N PHE A 109 -23.34 -25.43 18.79
CA PHE A 109 -22.96 -24.06 19.14
C PHE A 109 -21.74 -23.59 18.33
N THR A 110 -20.72 -24.43 18.21
CA THR A 110 -19.54 -24.11 17.37
C THR A 110 -19.92 -24.00 15.91
N TRP A 111 -20.75 -24.90 15.39
CA TRP A 111 -21.29 -24.83 14.03
C TRP A 111 -22.11 -23.57 13.80
N PHE A 112 -22.99 -23.23 14.72
CA PHE A 112 -23.78 -22.00 14.69
C PHE A 112 -22.88 -20.75 14.71
N PHE A 113 -21.80 -20.79 15.51
CA PHE A 113 -20.87 -19.68 15.60
C PHE A 113 -20.01 -19.54 14.33
N VAL A 114 -19.58 -20.66 13.75
CA VAL A 114 -18.85 -20.70 12.47
C VAL A 114 -19.75 -20.25 11.32
N LEU A 115 -20.98 -20.79 11.23
CA LEU A 115 -21.97 -20.34 10.22
C LEU A 115 -22.32 -18.85 10.38
N ARG A 116 -22.48 -18.36 11.61
CA ARG A 116 -22.65 -16.91 11.83
C ARG A 116 -21.43 -16.10 11.46
N ARG A 117 -20.23 -16.67 11.59
CA ARG A 117 -18.98 -16.03 11.19
C ARG A 117 -18.81 -16.00 9.66
N GLU A 118 -19.23 -17.05 8.97
CA GLU A 118 -19.25 -17.08 7.50
C GLU A 118 -20.39 -16.24 6.90
N LEU A 119 -21.53 -16.13 7.60
CA LEU A 119 -22.66 -15.27 7.23
C LEU A 119 -22.51 -13.82 7.69
N ARG A 120 -21.50 -13.49 8.51
CA ARG A 120 -21.13 -12.09 8.72
C ARG A 120 -20.34 -11.65 7.47
N PRO A 121 -20.82 -10.66 6.73
CA PRO A 121 -19.97 -9.98 5.76
C PRO A 121 -18.72 -9.57 6.54
N SER A 122 -17.55 -9.96 6.03
CA SER A 122 -16.24 -9.75 6.66
C SER A 122 -16.17 -8.44 7.43
N GLU A 123 -15.61 -8.45 8.65
CA GLU A 123 -15.50 -7.31 9.59
C GLU A 123 -14.75 -6.06 9.08
N VAL A 124 -14.51 -5.97 7.77
CA VAL A 124 -14.14 -4.72 7.07
C VAL A 124 -15.25 -3.66 7.21
N TRP A 125 -16.47 -4.05 7.58
CA TRP A 125 -17.64 -3.16 7.74
C TRP A 125 -18.05 -2.88 9.20
N ALA A 126 -17.39 -3.47 10.20
CA ALA A 126 -17.76 -3.31 11.62
C ALA A 126 -17.41 -1.93 12.23
N THR A 127 -16.87 -1.02 11.40
CA THR A 127 -16.80 0.41 11.74
C THR A 127 -17.83 1.22 10.95
N GLU A 128 -19.04 0.66 10.72
CA GLU A 128 -20.05 1.32 9.89
C GLU A 128 -20.48 2.69 10.43
N GLU A 129 -20.42 2.93 11.72
CA GLU A 129 -20.68 4.25 12.30
C GLU A 129 -19.48 5.20 12.19
N GLY A 130 -18.26 4.74 12.40
CA GLY A 130 -17.05 5.53 12.15
C GLY A 130 -16.83 5.80 10.66
N TYR A 131 -17.21 4.85 9.81
CA TYR A 131 -17.16 4.96 8.35
C TYR A 131 -18.22 5.94 7.82
N LYS A 132 -19.41 5.98 8.39
CA LYS A 132 -20.48 6.94 8.02
C LYS A 132 -20.10 8.40 8.25
N VAL A 133 -19.33 8.69 9.28
CA VAL A 133 -18.88 10.07 9.58
C VAL A 133 -17.76 10.52 8.65
N MET A 134 -16.85 9.63 8.24
CA MET A 134 -15.76 9.96 7.30
C MET A 134 -16.16 9.88 5.82
N THR A 135 -17.17 9.08 5.47
CA THR A 135 -17.61 8.86 4.08
C THR A 135 -18.86 9.59 3.67
N SER A 136 -19.27 10.64 4.38
CA SER A 136 -20.44 11.44 4.02
C SER A 136 -20.43 11.97 2.57
N HIS A 137 -19.30 11.85 1.87
CA HIS A 137 -19.12 12.29 0.49
C HIS A 137 -18.74 11.17 -0.50
N PHE A 138 -18.45 9.93 -0.05
CA PHE A 138 -18.11 8.81 -0.93
C PHE A 138 -19.32 7.89 -1.13
N ARG A 139 -19.99 8.00 -2.28
CA ARG A 139 -21.26 7.34 -2.56
C ARG A 139 -21.09 6.12 -3.46
N ARG A 140 -21.87 5.06 -3.18
CA ARG A 140 -22.08 3.98 -4.13
C ARG A 140 -23.20 4.36 -5.08
N TYR A 141 -22.92 4.31 -6.39
CA TYR A 141 -23.85 4.57 -7.46
C TYR A 141 -24.30 3.25 -8.10
N SER A 142 -25.55 3.19 -8.57
CA SER A 142 -26.01 2.10 -9.42
C SER A 142 -25.49 2.29 -10.86
N TYR A 143 -25.35 1.19 -11.59
CA TYR A 143 -24.96 1.27 -13.01
C TYR A 143 -25.96 2.08 -13.84
N ARG A 144 -27.27 1.94 -13.53
CA ARG A 144 -28.33 2.67 -14.20
C ARG A 144 -28.26 4.19 -14.01
N GLU A 145 -27.94 4.65 -12.79
CA GLU A 145 -27.69 6.07 -12.53
C GLU A 145 -26.54 6.60 -13.39
N LEU A 146 -25.44 5.84 -13.49
CA LEU A 146 -24.27 6.27 -14.25
C LEU A 146 -24.50 6.23 -15.77
N VAL A 147 -25.27 5.28 -16.28
CA VAL A 147 -25.72 5.26 -17.69
C VAL A 147 -26.55 6.51 -18.01
N LYS A 148 -27.48 6.90 -17.11
CA LYS A 148 -28.28 8.13 -17.26
C LYS A 148 -27.38 9.37 -17.21
N ALA A 149 -26.51 9.48 -16.22
CA ALA A 149 -25.59 10.61 -16.02
C ALA A 149 -24.66 10.84 -17.23
N THR A 150 -24.26 9.79 -17.94
CA THR A 150 -23.39 9.87 -19.12
C THR A 150 -24.14 9.89 -20.46
N MET A 151 -25.46 9.91 -20.44
CA MET A 151 -26.27 9.74 -21.67
C MET A 151 -25.83 8.49 -22.46
N ASN A 152 -25.74 7.35 -21.77
CA ASN A 152 -25.27 6.07 -22.30
C ASN A 152 -23.81 6.14 -22.81
N PHE A 153 -22.91 6.75 -22.01
CA PHE A 153 -21.48 6.89 -22.30
C PHE A 153 -21.18 7.61 -23.62
N LYS A 154 -21.95 8.67 -23.92
CA LYS A 154 -21.92 9.36 -25.20
C LYS A 154 -20.65 10.15 -25.44
N VAL A 155 -20.11 10.83 -24.41
CA VAL A 155 -18.95 11.72 -24.54
C VAL A 155 -17.74 11.07 -23.89
N GLU A 156 -16.83 10.54 -24.71
CA GLU A 156 -15.54 10.01 -24.27
C GLU A 156 -14.56 11.18 -24.06
N LEU A 157 -13.94 11.26 -22.87
CA LEU A 157 -12.91 12.24 -22.53
C LEU A 157 -11.52 11.71 -22.81
N GLY A 158 -11.32 10.40 -22.68
CA GLY A 158 -10.03 9.78 -22.92
C GLY A 158 -10.07 8.26 -22.73
N ARG A 159 -9.05 7.60 -23.31
CA ARG A 159 -8.90 6.14 -23.29
C ARG A 159 -7.47 5.77 -22.97
N GLY A 160 -7.29 4.92 -21.97
CA GLY A 160 -5.97 4.44 -21.56
C GLY A 160 -5.93 2.92 -21.31
N SER A 161 -4.79 2.45 -20.80
CA SER A 161 -4.60 1.04 -20.40
C SER A 161 -5.53 0.62 -19.27
N SER A 162 -5.79 1.51 -18.31
CA SER A 162 -6.64 1.28 -17.13
C SER A 162 -8.14 1.34 -17.42
N GLY A 163 -8.57 1.99 -18.52
CA GLY A 163 -10.00 2.13 -18.84
C GLY A 163 -10.33 3.23 -19.82
N VAL A 164 -11.62 3.57 -19.86
CA VAL A 164 -12.16 4.66 -20.67
C VAL A 164 -12.85 5.64 -19.74
N VAL A 165 -12.63 6.93 -19.94
CA VAL A 165 -13.21 8.01 -19.15
C VAL A 165 -14.30 8.71 -19.95
N TYR A 166 -15.46 8.92 -19.35
CA TYR A 166 -16.61 9.58 -19.97
C TYR A 166 -17.04 10.81 -19.17
N LYS A 167 -17.49 11.84 -19.84
CA LYS A 167 -18.15 13.00 -19.22
C LYS A 167 -19.57 12.62 -18.80
N GLY A 168 -19.97 13.05 -17.61
CA GLY A 168 -21.31 12.89 -17.10
C GLY A 168 -21.77 14.10 -16.29
N VAL A 169 -23.08 14.17 -16.02
CA VAL A 169 -23.70 15.12 -15.10
C VAL A 169 -24.59 14.33 -14.17
N LEU A 170 -24.34 14.44 -12.87
CA LEU A 170 -25.16 13.79 -11.85
C LEU A 170 -26.53 14.47 -11.71
N GLU A 171 -27.43 13.84 -10.96
CA GLU A 171 -28.79 14.39 -10.73
C GLU A 171 -28.79 15.73 -9.97
N ASP A 172 -27.72 16.01 -9.22
CA ASP A 172 -27.47 17.28 -8.52
C ASP A 172 -26.76 18.33 -9.41
N GLU A 173 -26.82 18.16 -10.73
CA GLU A 173 -26.19 19.03 -11.76
C GLU A 173 -24.67 19.10 -11.71
N ARG A 174 -24.00 18.28 -10.89
CA ARG A 174 -22.54 18.25 -10.77
C ARG A 174 -21.91 17.57 -11.98
N PRO A 175 -20.97 18.25 -12.68
CA PRO A 175 -20.20 17.62 -13.73
C PRO A 175 -19.21 16.61 -13.13
N VAL A 176 -19.09 15.43 -13.74
CA VAL A 176 -18.23 14.34 -13.29
C VAL A 176 -17.51 13.67 -14.46
N ALA A 177 -16.37 13.08 -14.15
CA ALA A 177 -15.64 12.17 -15.04
C ALA A 177 -15.88 10.73 -14.54
N LEU A 178 -16.42 9.87 -15.39
CA LEU A 178 -16.68 8.47 -15.07
C LEU A 178 -15.63 7.59 -15.73
N LYS A 179 -14.75 6.99 -14.93
CA LYS A 179 -13.76 6.05 -15.40
C LYS A 179 -14.31 4.63 -15.36
N LYS A 180 -14.59 4.06 -16.54
CA LYS A 180 -14.97 2.65 -16.71
C LYS A 180 -13.72 1.81 -16.84
N LEU A 181 -13.45 0.99 -15.82
CA LEU A 181 -12.24 0.17 -15.75
C LEU A 181 -12.31 -1.02 -16.69
N LYS A 182 -11.19 -1.30 -17.38
CA LYS A 182 -11.02 -2.50 -18.21
C LYS A 182 -10.60 -3.67 -17.31
N HIS A 183 -11.21 -4.84 -17.55
CA HIS A 183 -10.81 -6.14 -17.01
C HIS A 183 -10.15 -6.13 -15.63
N ILE A 184 -10.95 -6.00 -14.58
CA ILE A 184 -10.49 -6.34 -13.25
C ILE A 184 -10.58 -7.85 -13.14
N SER A 185 -9.47 -8.56 -13.40
CA SER A 185 -9.29 -9.99 -13.10
C SER A 185 -9.28 -10.24 -11.59
N ARG A 186 -9.21 -9.18 -10.80
CA ARG A 186 -9.24 -9.19 -9.32
C ARG A 186 -10.68 -9.29 -8.82
N GLY A 187 -10.85 -10.00 -7.73
CA GLY A 187 -12.14 -10.22 -7.10
C GLY A 187 -12.83 -8.91 -6.66
N LYS A 188 -14.12 -9.01 -6.36
CA LYS A 188 -14.92 -7.88 -5.86
C LYS A 188 -14.33 -7.30 -4.58
N GLU A 189 -13.79 -8.16 -3.73
CA GLU A 189 -13.18 -7.82 -2.43
C GLU A 189 -11.92 -6.97 -2.61
N GLU A 190 -11.05 -7.32 -3.56
CA GLU A 190 -9.82 -6.56 -3.84
C GLU A 190 -10.13 -5.16 -4.36
N PHE A 191 -11.09 -5.05 -5.28
CA PHE A 191 -11.56 -3.74 -5.77
C PHE A 191 -12.11 -2.87 -4.63
N GLN A 192 -12.89 -3.47 -3.71
CA GLN A 192 -13.44 -2.74 -2.58
C GLN A 192 -12.37 -2.33 -1.57
N ALA A 193 -11.35 -3.16 -1.34
CA ALA A 193 -10.22 -2.81 -0.48
C ALA A 193 -9.42 -1.63 -1.04
N GLU A 194 -9.11 -1.64 -2.35
CA GLU A 194 -8.45 -0.51 -3.02
C GLU A 194 -9.29 0.78 -2.90
N LEU A 195 -10.59 0.68 -3.11
CA LEU A 195 -11.51 1.82 -2.97
C LEU A 195 -11.53 2.41 -1.56
N SER A 196 -11.41 1.58 -0.53
CA SER A 196 -11.45 2.05 0.87
C SER A 196 -10.30 2.99 1.21
N VAL A 197 -9.16 2.82 0.55
CA VAL A 197 -7.99 3.70 0.71
C VAL A 197 -8.16 4.96 -0.13
N ILE A 198 -8.51 4.81 -1.40
CA ILE A 198 -8.70 5.93 -2.32
C ILE A 198 -9.80 6.89 -1.83
N ALA A 199 -10.84 6.37 -1.19
CA ALA A 199 -11.93 7.17 -0.62
C ALA A 199 -11.50 8.14 0.48
N ARG A 200 -10.35 7.90 1.12
CA ARG A 200 -9.80 8.73 2.21
C ARG A 200 -8.80 9.77 1.71
N ILE A 201 -8.40 9.69 0.45
CA ILE A 201 -7.44 10.61 -0.15
C ILE A 201 -8.18 11.90 -0.52
N TYR A 202 -7.77 13.00 0.09
CA TYR A 202 -8.31 14.32 -0.19
C TYR A 202 -7.21 15.38 -0.13
N HIS A 203 -6.88 15.97 -1.26
CA HIS A 203 -5.92 17.05 -1.37
C HIS A 203 -6.26 17.95 -2.57
N MET A 204 -5.96 19.24 -2.50
CA MET A 204 -6.31 20.20 -3.56
C MET A 204 -5.67 19.85 -4.91
N ASN A 205 -4.48 19.28 -4.91
CA ASN A 205 -3.74 18.87 -6.12
C ASN A 205 -3.96 17.39 -6.50
N LEU A 206 -5.01 16.75 -6.01
CA LEU A 206 -5.44 15.41 -6.39
C LEU A 206 -6.89 15.44 -6.89
N VAL A 207 -7.17 14.68 -7.93
CA VAL A 207 -8.55 14.55 -8.43
C VAL A 207 -9.41 13.84 -7.39
N ARG A 208 -10.48 14.49 -6.97
CA ARG A 208 -11.40 13.95 -5.98
C ARG A 208 -12.22 12.80 -6.57
N ILE A 209 -12.35 11.72 -5.79
CA ILE A 209 -13.24 10.62 -6.12
C ILE A 209 -14.51 10.73 -5.29
N TRP A 210 -15.65 10.91 -5.98
CA TRP A 210 -16.97 11.08 -5.36
C TRP A 210 -17.64 9.76 -5.01
N GLY A 211 -17.24 8.67 -5.67
CA GLY A 211 -17.81 7.37 -5.43
C GLY A 211 -17.51 6.35 -6.52
N PHE A 212 -18.25 5.26 -6.50
CA PHE A 212 -18.03 4.14 -7.39
C PHE A 212 -19.30 3.38 -7.73
N CYS A 213 -19.24 2.57 -8.80
CA CYS A 213 -20.21 1.52 -9.11
C CYS A 213 -19.48 0.17 -9.16
N SER A 214 -20.07 -0.84 -8.49
CA SER A 214 -19.59 -2.23 -8.51
C SER A 214 -20.82 -3.15 -8.61
N GLU A 215 -21.36 -3.29 -9.83
CA GLU A 215 -22.53 -4.13 -10.13
C GLU A 215 -22.19 -5.11 -11.25
N GLY A 216 -22.47 -6.40 -11.03
CA GLY A 216 -22.11 -7.45 -11.98
C GLY A 216 -20.66 -7.36 -12.42
N SER A 217 -20.43 -7.23 -13.72
CA SER A 217 -19.10 -7.04 -14.33
C SER A 217 -18.69 -5.57 -14.44
N HIS A 218 -19.56 -4.62 -14.03
CA HIS A 218 -19.30 -3.20 -14.17
C HIS A 218 -18.50 -2.66 -13.00
N ARG A 219 -17.38 -2.01 -13.30
CA ARG A 219 -16.52 -1.31 -12.32
C ARG A 219 -16.28 0.09 -12.84
N LEU A 220 -16.85 1.07 -12.16
CA LEU A 220 -16.71 2.49 -12.52
C LEU A 220 -16.31 3.30 -11.29
N LEU A 221 -15.47 4.31 -11.53
CA LEU A 221 -15.14 5.36 -10.57
C LEU A 221 -15.83 6.64 -11.01
N VAL A 222 -16.39 7.37 -10.05
CA VAL A 222 -16.99 8.69 -10.26
C VAL A 222 -16.04 9.73 -9.70
N CYS A 223 -15.42 10.49 -10.57
CA CYS A 223 -14.37 11.45 -10.24
C CYS A 223 -14.85 12.88 -10.49
N GLU A 224 -14.16 13.83 -9.90
CA GLU A 224 -14.25 15.25 -10.23
C GLU A 224 -13.97 15.45 -11.73
N TYR A 225 -14.77 16.29 -12.38
CA TYR A 225 -14.48 16.72 -13.75
C TYR A 225 -13.53 17.91 -13.70
N VAL A 226 -12.43 17.83 -14.42
CA VAL A 226 -11.41 18.86 -14.50
C VAL A 226 -11.38 19.42 -15.91
N GLU A 227 -11.55 20.73 -16.05
CA GLU A 227 -12.06 21.36 -17.26
C GLU A 227 -11.04 21.46 -18.40
N ASN A 228 -9.78 21.81 -18.09
CA ASN A 228 -8.76 22.07 -19.12
C ASN A 228 -8.06 20.80 -19.62
N GLY A 229 -8.47 19.62 -19.09
CA GLY A 229 -7.89 18.35 -19.55
C GLY A 229 -6.48 18.11 -19.00
N SER A 230 -5.66 17.36 -19.70
CA SER A 230 -4.32 16.96 -19.22
C SER A 230 -3.24 17.99 -19.54
N LEU A 231 -2.22 18.06 -18.68
CA LEU A 231 -1.00 18.84 -18.93
C LEU A 231 -0.38 18.47 -20.27
N ALA A 232 -0.39 17.17 -20.63
CA ALA A 232 0.13 16.73 -21.91
C ALA A 232 -0.57 17.39 -23.11
N SER A 233 -1.90 17.54 -23.05
CA SER A 233 -2.69 18.12 -24.12
C SER A 233 -2.47 19.62 -24.30
N ILE A 234 -1.92 20.28 -23.30
CA ILE A 234 -1.65 21.73 -23.31
C ILE A 234 -0.16 21.99 -23.56
N LEU A 235 0.73 21.39 -22.77
CA LEU A 235 2.17 21.65 -22.82
C LEU A 235 2.78 21.34 -24.20
N PHE A 236 2.33 20.23 -24.81
CA PHE A 236 2.85 19.77 -26.11
C PHE A 236 1.98 20.22 -27.31
N SER A 237 1.02 21.12 -27.05
CA SER A 237 0.19 21.71 -28.11
C SER A 237 0.74 23.09 -28.53
N ASP A 238 0.46 23.46 -29.75
CA ASP A 238 0.75 24.81 -30.23
C ASP A 238 -0.42 25.78 -30.00
N ASN A 239 -1.56 25.31 -29.52
CA ASN A 239 -2.78 26.11 -29.39
C ASN A 239 -2.83 26.95 -28.11
N ILE A 240 -2.20 26.50 -27.03
CA ILE A 240 -2.23 27.14 -25.72
C ILE A 240 -0.80 27.18 -25.17
N LEU A 241 -0.31 28.39 -24.90
CA LEU A 241 0.98 28.57 -24.25
C LEU A 241 0.78 28.70 -22.74
N LEU A 242 1.37 27.80 -21.97
CA LEU A 242 1.54 27.95 -20.53
C LEU A 242 2.67 28.94 -20.29
N ASP A 243 2.38 30.05 -19.61
CA ASP A 243 3.41 30.98 -19.17
C ASP A 243 4.30 30.39 -18.07
N TRP A 244 5.41 31.08 -17.76
CA TRP A 244 6.36 30.61 -16.76
C TRP A 244 5.74 30.39 -15.38
N LYS A 245 4.91 31.33 -14.94
CA LYS A 245 4.26 31.27 -13.64
C LYS A 245 3.32 30.08 -13.52
N GLN A 246 2.57 29.78 -14.58
CA GLN A 246 1.71 28.61 -14.65
C GLN A 246 2.55 27.32 -14.58
N ARG A 247 3.66 27.22 -15.34
CA ARG A 247 4.54 26.05 -15.30
C ARG A 247 5.15 25.82 -13.92
N PHE A 248 5.59 26.89 -13.27
CA PHE A 248 6.14 26.83 -11.91
C PHE A 248 5.07 26.40 -10.88
N ASN A 249 3.86 26.97 -10.96
CA ASN A 249 2.73 26.58 -10.11
C ASN A 249 2.33 25.12 -10.34
N ILE A 250 2.34 24.64 -11.58
CA ILE A 250 2.09 23.24 -11.91
C ILE A 250 3.16 22.35 -11.26
N ALA A 251 4.43 22.69 -11.38
CA ALA A 251 5.51 21.96 -10.74
C ALA A 251 5.30 21.88 -9.21
N LEU A 252 5.04 23.01 -8.57
CA LEU A 252 4.80 23.08 -7.12
C LEU A 252 3.55 22.29 -6.68
N GLY A 253 2.44 22.44 -7.41
CA GLY A 253 1.20 21.76 -7.07
C GLY A 253 1.30 20.24 -7.20
N VAL A 254 1.96 19.74 -8.27
CA VAL A 254 2.23 18.30 -8.43
C VAL A 254 3.12 17.79 -7.30
N ALA A 255 4.16 18.55 -6.93
CA ALA A 255 5.03 18.17 -5.80
C ALA A 255 4.26 18.08 -4.49
N LYS A 256 3.36 19.04 -4.20
CA LYS A 256 2.49 19.01 -3.01
C LYS A 256 1.57 17.79 -3.01
N GLY A 257 0.94 17.48 -4.15
CA GLY A 257 0.08 16.29 -4.27
C GLY A 257 0.82 14.98 -4.01
N LEU A 258 2.04 14.84 -4.54
CA LEU A 258 2.88 13.65 -4.31
C LEU A 258 3.41 13.58 -2.86
N ALA A 259 3.83 14.72 -2.28
CA ALA A 259 4.26 14.77 -0.88
C ALA A 259 3.14 14.32 0.06
N TYR A 260 1.91 14.77 -0.18
CA TYR A 260 0.73 14.33 0.56
C TYR A 260 0.54 12.81 0.47
N LEU A 261 0.61 12.21 -0.73
CA LEU A 261 0.47 10.76 -0.91
C LEU A 261 1.57 9.97 -0.18
N HIS A 262 2.80 10.50 -0.17
CA HIS A 262 3.96 9.79 0.38
C HIS A 262 4.07 9.87 1.91
N HIS A 263 3.61 10.98 2.53
CA HIS A 263 3.92 11.27 3.94
C HIS A 263 2.71 11.59 4.81
N GLU A 264 1.66 12.24 4.26
CA GLU A 264 0.54 12.74 5.03
C GLU A 264 -0.66 11.80 5.07
N CYS A 265 -0.77 10.89 4.09
CA CYS A 265 -1.81 9.87 4.07
C CYS A 265 -1.66 8.90 5.24
N LEU A 266 -2.79 8.41 5.76
CA LEU A 266 -2.81 7.38 6.82
C LEU A 266 -2.05 6.11 6.38
N GLU A 267 -2.18 5.74 5.12
CA GLU A 267 -1.43 4.69 4.45
C GLU A 267 -0.59 5.34 3.35
N TRP A 268 0.68 5.04 3.29
CA TRP A 268 1.56 5.59 2.25
C TRP A 268 1.18 5.04 0.89
N VAL A 269 0.92 5.94 -0.04
CA VAL A 269 0.49 5.61 -1.39
C VAL A 269 1.58 5.99 -2.38
N ILE A 270 2.01 5.03 -3.18
CA ILE A 270 2.88 5.29 -4.35
C ILE A 270 1.98 5.34 -5.57
N HIS A 271 2.06 6.42 -6.35
CA HIS A 271 1.22 6.62 -7.53
C HIS A 271 1.56 5.66 -8.67
N CYS A 272 2.85 5.47 -8.94
CA CYS A 272 3.41 4.54 -9.93
C CYS A 272 3.20 4.88 -11.41
N ASP A 273 2.52 5.98 -11.76
CA ASP A 273 2.33 6.41 -13.17
C ASP A 273 2.22 7.94 -13.27
N VAL A 274 3.18 8.65 -12.66
CA VAL A 274 3.28 10.13 -12.74
C VAL A 274 3.78 10.50 -14.12
N LYS A 275 2.96 11.27 -14.87
CA LYS A 275 3.24 11.74 -16.22
C LYS A 275 2.28 12.86 -16.60
N PRO A 276 2.56 13.68 -17.62
CA PRO A 276 1.69 14.78 -18.02
C PRO A 276 0.26 14.40 -18.40
N GLU A 277 0.03 13.18 -18.90
CA GLU A 277 -1.32 12.68 -19.20
C GLU A 277 -2.17 12.48 -17.94
N ASN A 278 -1.54 12.23 -16.79
CA ASN A 278 -2.18 11.99 -15.50
C ASN A 278 -2.15 13.22 -14.58
N ILE A 279 -1.78 14.37 -15.09
CA ILE A 279 -1.86 15.68 -14.43
C ILE A 279 -2.92 16.48 -15.17
N LEU A 280 -4.07 16.70 -14.54
CA LEU A 280 -5.16 17.49 -15.11
C LEU A 280 -5.05 18.93 -14.61
N LEU A 281 -5.51 19.88 -15.42
CA LEU A 281 -5.49 21.30 -15.10
C LEU A 281 -6.93 21.82 -14.94
N ASP A 282 -7.22 22.47 -13.83
CA ASP A 282 -8.52 23.10 -13.61
C ASP A 282 -8.65 24.44 -14.36
N THR A 283 -9.76 25.14 -14.17
CA THR A 283 -10.05 26.43 -14.81
C THR A 283 -9.00 27.51 -14.56
N ASN A 284 -8.23 27.41 -13.46
CA ASN A 284 -7.16 28.33 -13.09
C ASN A 284 -5.77 27.80 -13.45
N PHE A 285 -5.69 26.69 -14.20
CA PHE A 285 -4.47 25.94 -14.50
C PHE A 285 -3.79 25.35 -13.26
N GLU A 286 -4.54 25.17 -12.15
CA GLU A 286 -4.03 24.45 -10.99
C GLU A 286 -3.98 22.93 -11.27
N PRO A 287 -2.87 22.25 -10.94
CA PRO A 287 -2.72 20.85 -11.27
C PRO A 287 -3.46 19.93 -10.29
N LYS A 288 -4.05 18.89 -10.84
CA LYS A 288 -4.69 17.80 -10.11
C LYS A 288 -4.22 16.45 -10.65
N ILE A 289 -3.52 15.68 -9.82
CA ILE A 289 -3.03 14.35 -10.18
C ILE A 289 -4.21 13.39 -10.22
N THR A 290 -4.28 12.55 -11.25
CA THR A 290 -5.33 11.55 -11.46
C THR A 290 -4.72 10.17 -11.76
N ASP A 291 -5.57 9.17 -11.92
CA ASP A 291 -5.25 7.80 -12.32
C ASP A 291 -4.49 6.97 -11.27
N PHE A 292 -5.11 6.82 -10.11
CA PHE A 292 -4.63 5.93 -9.04
C PHE A 292 -4.74 4.42 -9.39
N GLY A 293 -5.02 4.06 -10.65
CA GLY A 293 -5.24 2.67 -11.07
C GLY A 293 -4.04 1.73 -10.88
N LEU A 294 -2.83 2.28 -10.75
CA LEU A 294 -1.60 1.55 -10.47
C LEU A 294 -1.06 1.82 -9.05
N ALA A 295 -1.71 2.70 -8.31
CA ALA A 295 -1.26 3.07 -6.97
C ALA A 295 -1.04 1.85 -6.08
N LYS A 296 0.05 1.83 -5.34
CA LYS A 296 0.42 0.76 -4.41
C LYS A 296 0.41 1.29 -2.99
N LEU A 297 -0.20 0.50 -2.12
CA LEU A 297 -0.18 0.76 -0.69
C LEU A 297 1.09 0.20 -0.08
N LEU A 298 1.83 1.03 0.61
CA LEU A 298 2.97 0.61 1.42
C LEU A 298 2.51 0.47 2.87
N ASN A 299 2.57 -0.73 3.41
CA ASN A 299 2.45 -0.92 4.85
C ASN A 299 3.64 -0.24 5.54
N ARG A 300 3.40 0.50 6.64
CA ARG A 300 4.40 1.26 7.42
C ARG A 300 5.64 0.47 7.90
N GLY A 301 5.78 -0.78 7.55
CA GLY A 301 6.83 -1.68 8.05
C GLY A 301 7.61 -2.46 7.02
N GLY A 302 7.43 -2.27 5.71
CA GLY A 302 8.19 -3.12 4.82
C GLY A 302 7.95 -2.93 3.33
N SER A 303 9.00 -3.15 2.59
CA SER A 303 9.02 -3.34 1.16
C SER A 303 8.00 -4.41 0.75
N ASN A 304 7.03 -4.07 -0.09
CA ASN A 304 6.17 -5.05 -0.75
C ASN A 304 7.03 -5.86 -1.74
N GLN A 305 7.50 -7.04 -1.31
CA GLN A 305 8.35 -7.93 -2.12
C GLN A 305 7.62 -8.63 -3.27
N ASN A 306 6.33 -8.43 -3.45
CA ASN A 306 5.52 -9.15 -4.45
C ASN A 306 5.15 -8.34 -5.70
N THR A 307 6.10 -7.58 -6.25
CA THR A 307 5.86 -6.86 -7.50
C THR A 307 6.54 -7.52 -8.68
N SER A 308 5.98 -8.63 -9.14
CA SER A 308 6.50 -9.42 -10.28
C SER A 308 6.28 -8.80 -11.66
N HIS A 309 5.61 -7.64 -11.76
CA HIS A 309 5.35 -6.99 -13.05
C HIS A 309 5.70 -5.51 -12.99
N VAL A 310 6.65 -5.11 -13.86
CA VAL A 310 6.91 -3.70 -14.15
C VAL A 310 5.66 -3.11 -14.82
N ARG A 311 5.09 -2.07 -14.24
CA ARG A 311 3.95 -1.33 -14.79
C ARG A 311 4.28 0.15 -14.76
N GLY A 312 3.85 0.88 -15.76
CA GLY A 312 4.09 2.32 -15.90
C GLY A 312 4.26 2.70 -17.35
N THR A 313 4.54 3.96 -17.60
CA THR A 313 4.70 4.51 -18.94
C THR A 313 6.18 4.61 -19.27
N THR A 314 6.58 4.07 -20.44
CA THR A 314 7.97 4.16 -20.93
C THR A 314 8.43 5.63 -20.92
N GLY A 315 9.65 5.85 -20.44
CA GLY A 315 10.23 7.20 -20.29
C GLY A 315 10.09 7.79 -18.90
N TYR A 316 9.08 7.36 -18.11
CA TYR A 316 8.84 7.83 -16.73
C TYR A 316 9.17 6.79 -15.66
N ILE A 317 9.41 5.53 -16.07
CA ILE A 317 9.67 4.43 -15.12
C ILE A 317 11.09 4.57 -14.56
N ALA A 318 11.19 4.52 -13.22
CA ALA A 318 12.49 4.59 -12.55
C ALA A 318 13.35 3.33 -12.82
N PRO A 319 14.70 3.48 -12.93
CA PRO A 319 15.59 2.37 -13.29
C PRO A 319 15.59 1.22 -12.28
N GLU A 320 15.39 1.49 -10.98
CA GLU A 320 15.28 0.47 -9.97
C GLU A 320 14.03 -0.42 -10.17
N TRP A 321 12.96 0.12 -10.73
CA TRP A 321 11.76 -0.66 -11.01
C TRP A 321 11.97 -1.61 -12.19
N ILE A 322 12.63 -1.15 -13.25
CA ILE A 322 12.99 -1.99 -14.40
C ILE A 322 13.92 -3.13 -13.96
N SER A 323 14.84 -2.82 -13.04
CA SER A 323 15.79 -3.80 -12.47
C SER A 323 15.17 -4.75 -11.46
N GLY A 324 13.85 -4.70 -11.20
CA GLY A 324 13.16 -5.58 -10.25
C GLY A 324 13.53 -5.36 -8.78
N ARG A 325 14.12 -4.20 -8.44
CA ARG A 325 14.42 -3.82 -7.05
C ARG A 325 13.13 -3.44 -6.31
N PRO A 326 13.15 -3.45 -4.95
CA PRO A 326 12.00 -3.02 -4.15
C PRO A 326 11.57 -1.59 -4.49
N ILE A 327 10.26 -1.40 -4.67
CA ILE A 327 9.67 -0.11 -5.01
C ILE A 327 9.41 0.70 -3.74
N THR A 328 9.79 1.96 -3.76
CA THR A 328 9.51 2.96 -2.72
C THR A 328 8.89 4.21 -3.35
N SER A 329 8.50 5.19 -2.55
CA SER A 329 8.04 6.51 -3.04
C SER A 329 9.04 7.20 -3.98
N LYS A 330 10.30 6.76 -3.99
CA LYS A 330 11.34 7.30 -4.87
C LYS A 330 11.10 7.06 -6.36
N VAL A 331 10.25 6.09 -6.73
CA VAL A 331 9.89 5.90 -8.15
C VAL A 331 9.02 7.05 -8.66
N ASP A 332 8.11 7.59 -7.83
CA ASP A 332 7.32 8.77 -8.20
C ASP A 332 8.18 10.03 -8.27
N VAL A 333 9.20 10.15 -7.40
CA VAL A 333 10.17 11.26 -7.45
C VAL A 333 10.93 11.26 -8.77
N TYR A 334 11.35 10.08 -9.25
CA TYR A 334 11.99 9.96 -10.56
C TYR A 334 11.05 10.40 -11.69
N SER A 335 9.83 9.86 -11.71
CA SER A 335 8.83 10.22 -12.73
C SER A 335 8.50 11.72 -12.69
N TYR A 336 8.44 12.32 -11.51
CA TYR A 336 8.28 13.76 -11.32
C TYR A 336 9.46 14.56 -11.89
N GLY A 337 10.70 14.07 -11.70
CA GLY A 337 11.90 14.66 -12.32
C GLY A 337 11.80 14.74 -13.85
N VAL A 338 11.23 13.70 -14.49
CA VAL A 338 10.95 13.70 -15.93
C VAL A 338 9.90 14.75 -16.29
N VAL A 339 8.82 14.86 -15.50
CA VAL A 339 7.78 15.89 -15.71
C VAL A 339 8.37 17.30 -15.57
N LEU A 340 9.26 17.55 -14.61
CA LEU A 340 9.96 18.83 -14.48
C LEU A 340 10.79 19.17 -15.72
N LEU A 341 11.50 18.18 -16.25
CA LEU A 341 12.29 18.34 -17.48
C LEU A 341 11.40 18.75 -18.67
N GLU A 342 10.23 18.12 -18.79
CA GLU A 342 9.26 18.44 -19.84
C GLU A 342 8.61 19.82 -19.65
N LEU A 343 8.33 20.22 -18.41
CA LEU A 343 7.83 21.56 -18.09
C LEU A 343 8.85 22.66 -18.44
N LEU A 344 10.15 22.39 -18.24
CA LEU A 344 11.22 23.31 -18.58
C LEU A 344 11.40 23.43 -20.09
N SER A 345 11.55 22.29 -20.77
CA SER A 345 11.89 22.25 -22.20
C SER A 345 10.70 22.44 -23.15
N GLY A 346 9.46 22.27 -22.64
CA GLY A 346 8.26 22.29 -23.49
C GLY A 346 8.15 21.10 -24.46
N SER A 347 9.05 20.12 -24.37
CA SER A 347 9.17 19.00 -25.30
C SER A 347 9.09 17.66 -24.55
N ARG A 348 8.57 16.62 -25.22
CA ARG A 348 8.53 15.27 -24.64
C ARG A 348 9.93 14.68 -24.55
N VAL A 349 10.24 14.09 -23.40
CA VAL A 349 11.52 13.38 -23.20
C VAL A 349 11.69 12.25 -24.21
N LEU A 350 10.62 11.55 -24.58
CA LEU A 350 10.67 10.50 -25.60
C LEU A 350 11.11 11.02 -26.97
N GLU A 351 10.79 12.26 -27.33
CA GLU A 351 11.20 12.86 -28.59
C GLU A 351 12.70 13.17 -28.64
N LEU A 352 13.28 13.49 -27.48
CA LEU A 352 14.73 13.70 -27.34
C LEU A 352 15.51 12.38 -27.56
N THR A 353 14.85 11.22 -27.45
CA THR A 353 15.48 9.90 -27.57
C THR A 353 15.31 9.28 -28.96
N VAL A 354 14.33 9.71 -29.77
CA VAL A 354 14.05 9.16 -31.10
C VAL A 354 15.21 9.38 -32.05
N SER A 355 16.05 10.39 -31.81
CA SER A 355 17.25 10.68 -32.61
C SER A 355 18.47 9.82 -32.24
N SER A 356 18.38 8.95 -31.26
CA SER A 356 19.48 8.08 -30.82
C SER A 356 18.98 6.63 -30.64
N ASP A 357 19.72 5.64 -31.13
CA ASP A 357 19.46 4.19 -30.89
C ASP A 357 19.67 3.77 -29.42
N ALA A 358 19.88 4.75 -28.53
CA ALA A 358 20.15 4.51 -27.12
C ALA A 358 18.84 4.38 -26.30
N GLU A 359 18.85 3.52 -25.29
CA GLU A 359 17.74 3.42 -24.33
C GLU A 359 17.49 4.78 -23.64
N VAL A 360 16.22 5.12 -23.40
CA VAL A 360 15.76 6.37 -22.77
C VAL A 360 16.55 6.71 -21.50
N HIS A 361 16.80 5.71 -20.65
CA HIS A 361 17.57 5.89 -19.41
C HIS A 361 19.00 6.35 -19.64
N THR A 362 19.65 5.84 -20.68
CA THR A 362 21.02 6.25 -21.03
C THR A 362 21.07 7.70 -21.48
N VAL A 363 20.07 8.15 -22.23
CA VAL A 363 19.96 9.55 -22.67
C VAL A 363 19.69 10.47 -21.48
N LEU A 364 18.75 10.08 -20.60
CA LEU A 364 18.44 10.85 -19.39
C LEU A 364 19.65 10.93 -18.45
N SER A 365 20.37 9.84 -18.22
CA SER A 365 21.57 9.84 -17.37
C SER A 365 22.65 10.77 -17.90
N LYS A 366 22.91 10.77 -19.23
CA LYS A 366 23.85 11.71 -19.86
C LYS A 366 23.38 13.16 -19.73
N LEU A 367 22.08 13.43 -19.94
CA LEU A 367 21.51 14.76 -19.77
C LEU A 367 21.66 15.26 -18.33
N VAL A 368 21.37 14.42 -17.35
CA VAL A 368 21.52 14.74 -15.93
C VAL A 368 22.96 15.08 -15.58
N THR A 369 23.94 14.29 -16.08
CA THR A 369 25.37 14.56 -15.88
C THR A 369 25.75 15.90 -16.48
N MET A 370 25.34 16.19 -17.73
CA MET A 370 25.59 17.46 -18.39
C MET A 370 24.99 18.65 -17.63
N LEU A 371 23.76 18.51 -17.12
CA LEU A 371 23.12 19.56 -16.32
C LEU A 371 23.83 19.78 -14.99
N ALA A 372 24.26 18.71 -14.32
CA ALA A 372 25.04 18.80 -13.08
C ALA A 372 26.35 19.56 -13.30
N ASP A 373 27.10 19.22 -14.35
CA ASP A 373 28.36 19.91 -14.69
C ASP A 373 28.14 21.40 -14.99
N LYS A 374 27.07 21.74 -15.73
CA LYS A 374 26.71 23.13 -16.03
C LYS A 374 26.28 23.91 -14.75
N LEU A 375 25.60 23.25 -13.82
CA LEU A 375 25.19 23.89 -12.55
C LEU A 375 26.36 24.24 -11.64
N GLU A 376 27.51 23.53 -11.74
CA GLU A 376 28.74 23.87 -11.01
C GLU A 376 29.44 25.14 -11.57
N GLY A 377 29.14 25.52 -12.83
CA GLY A 377 29.63 26.74 -13.45
C GLY A 377 28.93 28.00 -12.91
N ASN A 378 29.57 29.15 -13.12
CA ASN A 378 29.04 30.46 -12.76
C ASN A 378 28.31 31.17 -13.94
N ASP A 379 28.31 30.58 -15.12
CA ASP A 379 27.64 31.13 -16.30
C ASP A 379 26.25 30.46 -16.44
N ASP A 380 25.20 31.25 -16.36
CA ASP A 380 23.83 30.81 -16.51
C ASP A 380 23.24 31.03 -17.91
N SER A 381 24.04 31.52 -18.88
CA SER A 381 23.58 31.84 -20.24
C SER A 381 23.01 30.60 -20.97
N TRP A 382 23.45 29.41 -20.62
CA TRP A 382 22.96 28.16 -21.21
C TRP A 382 21.51 27.84 -20.83
N ILE A 383 20.96 28.48 -19.78
CA ILE A 383 19.59 28.27 -19.34
C ILE A 383 18.61 28.74 -20.42
N ASP A 384 18.92 29.83 -21.12
CA ASP A 384 18.10 30.34 -22.23
C ASP A 384 17.95 29.32 -23.36
N GLU A 385 18.99 28.54 -23.63
CA GLU A 385 18.96 27.50 -24.68
C GLU A 385 18.22 26.23 -24.20
N PHE A 386 18.14 26.03 -22.91
CA PHE A 386 17.53 24.85 -22.32
C PHE A 386 16.02 25.01 -22.04
N VAL A 387 15.60 26.21 -21.67
CA VAL A 387 14.19 26.53 -21.41
C VAL A 387 13.43 26.67 -22.73
N ASP A 388 12.15 26.28 -22.74
CA ASP A 388 11.27 26.33 -23.89
C ASP A 388 11.31 27.68 -24.61
N CYS A 389 11.76 27.67 -25.86
CA CYS A 389 11.85 28.88 -26.68
C CYS A 389 10.49 29.59 -26.91
N LYS A 390 9.36 28.88 -26.77
CA LYS A 390 8.00 29.43 -26.82
C LYS A 390 7.75 30.48 -25.75
N LEU A 391 8.50 30.45 -24.64
CA LEU A 391 8.41 31.46 -23.57
C LEU A 391 9.06 32.81 -23.96
N GLY A 392 9.85 32.84 -25.05
CA GLY A 392 10.46 34.07 -25.53
C GLY A 392 11.38 34.77 -24.53
N GLY A 393 12.03 34.01 -23.65
CA GLY A 393 12.89 34.51 -22.57
C GLY A 393 12.10 35.06 -21.34
N GLN A 394 10.80 34.92 -21.30
CA GLN A 394 9.98 35.38 -20.20
C GLN A 394 9.89 34.30 -19.09
N PHE A 395 10.97 34.19 -18.32
CA PHE A 395 11.04 33.25 -17.16
C PHE A 395 11.98 33.81 -16.09
N SER A 396 11.85 33.32 -14.85
CA SER A 396 12.77 33.63 -13.74
C SER A 396 13.98 32.70 -13.81
N TYR A 397 15.20 33.29 -13.96
CA TYR A 397 16.45 32.53 -13.93
C TYR A 397 16.68 31.81 -12.61
N VAL A 398 16.29 32.40 -11.47
CA VAL A 398 16.40 31.80 -10.13
C VAL A 398 15.54 30.55 -10.07
N GLN A 399 14.28 30.68 -10.47
CA GLN A 399 13.34 29.54 -10.48
C GLN A 399 13.75 28.47 -11.50
N ALA A 400 14.19 28.86 -12.71
CA ALA A 400 14.65 27.93 -13.73
C ALA A 400 15.86 27.12 -13.25
N ARG A 401 16.88 27.81 -12.68
CA ARG A 401 18.04 27.14 -12.08
C ARG A 401 17.64 26.19 -10.94
N THR A 402 16.68 26.58 -10.12
CA THR A 402 16.14 25.73 -9.04
C THR A 402 15.44 24.50 -9.60
N LEU A 403 14.59 24.65 -10.61
CA LEU A 403 13.93 23.52 -11.27
C LEU A 403 14.96 22.55 -11.89
N ILE A 404 16.02 23.07 -12.52
CA ILE A 404 17.09 22.23 -13.09
C ILE A 404 17.83 21.47 -11.98
N LYS A 405 18.15 22.10 -10.84
CA LYS A 405 18.73 21.42 -9.69
C LYS A 405 17.82 20.29 -9.18
N LEU A 406 16.51 20.53 -9.15
CA LEU A 406 15.54 19.52 -8.78
C LEU A 406 15.45 18.38 -9.79
N VAL A 407 15.54 18.67 -11.11
CA VAL A 407 15.63 17.63 -12.15
C VAL A 407 16.81 16.71 -11.86
N VAL A 408 18.02 17.27 -11.65
CA VAL A 408 19.24 16.49 -11.34
C VAL A 408 19.02 15.63 -10.10
N SER A 409 18.49 16.22 -9.03
CA SER A 409 18.27 15.51 -7.76
C SER A 409 17.17 14.44 -7.83
N CYS A 410 16.10 14.66 -8.60
CA CYS A 410 14.99 13.71 -8.75
C CYS A 410 15.34 12.55 -9.68
N LEU A 411 16.20 12.77 -10.69
CA LEU A 411 16.64 11.75 -11.65
C LEU A 411 17.90 10.99 -11.19
N GLU A 412 18.38 11.22 -9.96
CA GLU A 412 19.52 10.52 -9.38
C GLU A 412 19.28 9.00 -9.39
N GLU A 413 20.26 8.24 -9.87
CA GLU A 413 20.17 6.77 -9.99
C GLU A 413 20.19 6.07 -8.62
N ASP A 414 21.01 6.56 -7.68
CA ASP A 414 21.02 6.06 -6.31
C ASP A 414 19.78 6.56 -5.57
N THR A 415 18.82 5.66 -5.35
CA THR A 415 17.56 5.97 -4.66
C THR A 415 17.74 6.60 -3.27
N ARG A 416 18.89 6.38 -2.62
CA ARG A 416 19.21 6.95 -1.30
C ARG A 416 19.57 8.43 -1.39
N LYS A 417 20.20 8.82 -2.51
CA LYS A 417 20.60 10.22 -2.77
C LYS A 417 19.48 11.02 -3.40
N ARG A 418 18.57 10.33 -4.14
CA ARG A 418 17.40 10.97 -4.76
C ARG A 418 16.58 11.69 -3.70
N SER A 419 16.14 12.93 -3.96
CA SER A 419 15.33 13.76 -3.09
C SER A 419 14.03 13.07 -2.61
N THR A 420 13.41 13.59 -1.56
CA THR A 420 12.02 13.29 -1.17
C THR A 420 11.09 14.36 -1.70
N MET A 421 9.80 14.06 -1.90
CA MET A 421 8.84 15.06 -2.36
C MET A 421 8.67 16.21 -1.37
N GLU A 422 8.80 15.95 -0.07
CA GLU A 422 8.80 16.98 0.96
C GLU A 422 9.97 17.97 0.78
N SER A 423 11.20 17.47 0.55
CA SER A 423 12.36 18.31 0.27
C SER A 423 12.18 19.12 -1.02
N VAL A 424 11.59 18.51 -2.06
CA VAL A 424 11.28 19.19 -3.32
C VAL A 424 10.31 20.35 -3.08
N VAL A 425 9.23 20.14 -2.33
CA VAL A 425 8.26 21.20 -1.99
C VAL A 425 8.93 22.34 -1.26
N GLN A 426 9.77 22.07 -0.27
CA GLN A 426 10.47 23.12 0.49
C GLN A 426 11.40 23.94 -0.44
N THR A 427 12.13 23.27 -1.32
CA THR A 427 13.02 23.97 -2.28
C THR A 427 12.24 24.85 -3.25
N LEU A 428 11.07 24.40 -3.73
CA LEU A 428 10.23 25.20 -4.62
C LEU A 428 9.63 26.41 -3.91
N LEU A 429 9.16 26.24 -2.67
CA LEU A 429 8.60 27.33 -1.87
C LEU A 429 9.64 28.41 -1.58
N SER A 430 10.87 28.03 -1.20
CA SER A 430 11.96 28.99 -0.97
C SER A 430 12.28 29.78 -2.23
N SER A 431 12.31 29.13 -3.41
CA SER A 431 12.57 29.80 -4.70
C SER A 431 11.44 30.75 -5.13
N ASP A 432 10.20 30.52 -4.71
CA ASP A 432 9.06 31.43 -4.98
C ASP A 432 9.12 32.71 -4.10
N GLU A 433 9.71 32.60 -2.89
CA GLU A 433 9.93 33.75 -2.01
C GLU A 433 11.07 34.64 -2.50
N ASP A 434 12.15 34.06 -3.03
CA ASP A 434 13.32 34.78 -3.54
C ASP A 434 13.04 35.57 -4.83
N ASP A 435 11.98 35.21 -5.57
CA ASP A 435 11.58 35.85 -6.83
C ASP A 435 10.58 37.02 -6.62
N LYS A 436 10.10 37.23 -5.39
CA LYS A 436 9.17 38.34 -5.01
C LYS A 436 9.91 39.54 -4.47
#